data_fb007854a9358f7e7ddc9fd04c01285b
#
_entry.id   fb007854a9358f7e7ddc9fd04c01285b
#
_cell.length_a   1.000
_cell.length_b   1.000
_cell.length_c   1.000
_cell.angle_alpha   90.00
_cell.angle_beta   90.00
_cell.angle_gamma   90.00
#
_symmetry.space_group_name_H-M   'P 1'
#
loop_
_entity.id
_entity.type
_entity.pdbx_description
1 polymer ?
#
loop_
_entity_poly.entity_id
_entity_poly.type
_entity_poly.pdbx_seq_one_letter_code
_entity_poly.pdbx_strand_id
1 'polypeptide(L)'
;MARDLYIDMTNRRLATSLTNLTPSAAPRFIKGDNGAINLYFLEATGNVSAPFNVVDMTGTTVKFGVGTRTGTPASGTFTLSFGGETSGAIGFSATAGAISSALNSLSAITSIGKVSVDGTMATNFVISFNSAGTRSAITANVSHLIPTTSALIDERIVGDATTNEIQELQLRLAPAVYQPTWT
;
A
#
# COMPACT_ATOMS: atom_id res chain seq x y z
N MET A 1 28.93 -1.77 12.09
CA MET A 1 29.06 -0.33 11.85
C MET A 1 27.64 0.22 11.84
N ALA A 2 27.34 1.26 12.64
CA ALA A 2 26.02 1.91 12.62
C ALA A 2 25.84 2.64 11.28
N ARG A 3 24.61 2.66 10.78
CA ARG A 3 24.23 3.41 9.57
C ARG A 3 23.27 4.52 9.96
N ASP A 4 23.53 5.72 9.48
CA ASP A 4 22.67 6.87 9.70
C ASP A 4 21.68 7.01 8.57
N LEU A 5 20.41 7.19 8.92
CA LEU A 5 19.31 7.40 8.00
C LEU A 5 18.60 8.71 8.36
N TYR A 6 18.59 9.63 7.44
CA TYR A 6 18.01 10.96 7.60
C TYR A 6 16.65 11.01 6.90
N ILE A 7 15.60 11.32 7.63
CA ILE A 7 14.22 11.31 7.14
C ILE A 7 13.68 12.74 7.17
N ASP A 8 13.55 13.34 5.99
CA ASP A 8 12.91 14.64 5.80
C ASP A 8 11.38 14.47 5.94
N MET A 9 10.85 14.85 7.09
CA MET A 9 9.42 14.73 7.42
C MET A 9 8.56 15.70 6.61
N THR A 10 9.10 16.86 6.26
CA THR A 10 8.40 17.89 5.49
C THR A 10 8.11 17.43 4.06
N ASN A 11 9.11 16.85 3.40
CA ASN A 11 8.99 16.40 2.01
C ASN A 11 8.77 14.89 1.87
N ARG A 12 8.65 14.16 2.99
CA ARG A 12 8.41 12.69 3.06
C ARG A 12 9.42 11.88 2.23
N ARG A 13 10.71 12.20 2.38
CA ARG A 13 11.80 11.59 1.61
C ARG A 13 13.02 11.33 2.49
N LEU A 14 13.98 10.59 1.94
CA LEU A 14 15.30 10.46 2.56
C LEU A 14 16.18 11.66 2.17
N ALA A 15 16.87 12.22 3.15
CA ALA A 15 17.90 13.23 2.95
C ALA A 15 19.30 12.57 2.98
N THR A 16 20.28 13.23 2.36
CA THR A 16 21.65 12.73 2.33
C THR A 16 22.38 12.93 3.66
N SER A 17 22.09 14.02 4.35
CA SER A 17 22.66 14.36 5.65
C SER A 17 21.83 15.44 6.35
N LEU A 18 22.24 15.84 7.55
CA LEU A 18 21.63 16.96 8.29
C LEU A 18 21.73 18.31 7.56
N THR A 19 22.68 18.46 6.65
CA THR A 19 22.97 19.75 5.98
C THR A 19 22.76 19.73 4.49
N ASN A 20 22.37 18.58 3.90
CA ASN A 20 22.23 18.47 2.45
C ASN A 20 20.77 18.21 2.06
N LEU A 21 20.20 19.15 1.30
CA LEU A 21 18.82 19.10 0.78
C LEU A 21 18.63 18.09 -0.36
N THR A 22 19.71 17.53 -0.92
CA THR A 22 19.62 16.58 -2.02
C THR A 22 18.92 15.29 -1.53
N PRO A 23 17.94 14.75 -2.27
CA PRO A 23 17.35 13.47 -1.94
C PRO A 23 18.39 12.36 -1.94
N SER A 24 18.36 11.51 -0.92
CA SER A 24 19.19 10.32 -0.87
C SER A 24 18.50 9.13 -1.54
N ALA A 25 19.30 8.25 -2.15
CA ALA A 25 18.81 6.94 -2.56
C ALA A 25 18.44 6.10 -1.33
N ALA A 26 17.44 5.23 -1.48
CA ALA A 26 17.08 4.30 -0.42
C ALA A 26 18.27 3.39 -0.07
N PRO A 27 18.61 3.23 1.21
CA PRO A 27 19.71 2.36 1.61
C PRO A 27 19.40 0.90 1.27
N ARG A 28 20.43 0.16 0.90
CA ARG A 28 20.34 -1.29 0.69
C ARG A 28 20.67 -1.99 2.00
N PHE A 29 19.77 -2.87 2.43
CA PHE A 29 19.98 -3.77 3.56
C PHE A 29 20.27 -5.17 3.01
N ILE A 30 21.32 -5.80 3.56
CA ILE A 30 21.70 -7.16 3.18
C ILE A 30 21.18 -8.10 4.26
N LYS A 31 20.57 -9.22 3.86
CA LYS A 31 20.12 -10.25 4.80
C LYS A 31 21.30 -10.75 5.66
N GLY A 32 21.14 -10.67 6.98
CA GLY A 32 22.18 -11.04 7.95
C GLY A 32 23.04 -9.86 8.43
N ASP A 33 22.76 -8.64 7.99
CA ASP A 33 23.42 -7.43 8.50
C ASP A 33 22.85 -7.09 9.91
N ASN A 34 23.71 -7.13 10.95
CA ASN A 34 23.35 -6.87 12.35
C ASN A 34 23.71 -5.45 12.79
N GLY A 35 23.95 -4.54 11.86
CA GLY A 35 24.32 -3.16 12.15
C GLY A 35 23.18 -2.37 12.81
N ALA A 36 23.53 -1.52 13.78
CA ALA A 36 22.58 -0.53 14.29
C ALA A 36 22.23 0.49 13.20
N ILE A 37 20.98 0.97 13.19
CA ILE A 37 20.51 2.04 12.33
C ILE A 37 20.14 3.21 13.22
N ASN A 38 20.77 4.35 13.02
CA ASN A 38 20.37 5.60 13.66
C ASN A 38 19.37 6.30 12.74
N LEU A 39 18.20 6.61 13.26
CA LEU A 39 17.17 7.35 12.53
C LEU A 39 17.15 8.79 13.00
N TYR A 40 17.34 9.72 12.08
CA TYR A 40 17.22 11.16 12.31
C TYR A 40 15.98 11.68 11.60
N PHE A 41 15.01 12.15 12.35
CA PHE A 41 13.82 12.78 11.81
C PHE A 41 14.08 14.28 11.68
N LEU A 42 13.90 14.80 10.48
CA LEU A 42 14.29 16.15 10.12
C LEU A 42 13.08 16.97 9.68
N GLU A 43 12.99 18.20 10.16
CA GLU A 43 12.02 19.18 9.71
C GLU A 43 12.74 20.28 8.96
N ALA A 44 12.26 20.67 7.78
CA ALA A 44 12.87 21.71 6.97
C ALA A 44 12.63 23.09 7.63
N THR A 45 13.70 23.85 7.79
CA THR A 45 13.65 25.20 8.42
C THR A 45 13.37 26.31 7.41
N GLY A 46 13.52 26.06 6.12
CA GLY A 46 13.55 27.08 5.07
C GLY A 46 14.85 27.89 4.99
N ASN A 47 15.83 27.64 5.87
CA ASN A 47 17.11 28.33 5.90
C ASN A 47 18.19 27.51 5.16
N VAL A 48 18.83 28.07 4.16
CA VAL A 48 19.85 27.40 3.33
C VAL A 48 21.08 26.98 4.15
N SER A 49 21.48 27.78 5.15
CA SER A 49 22.64 27.50 5.99
C SER A 49 22.39 26.47 7.10
N ALA A 50 21.12 26.26 7.47
CA ALA A 50 20.69 25.26 8.46
C ALA A 50 19.37 24.64 7.96
N PRO A 51 19.42 23.80 6.92
CA PRO A 51 18.22 23.40 6.19
C PRO A 51 17.28 22.52 6.99
N PHE A 52 17.78 21.84 8.04
CA PHE A 52 17.00 20.94 8.87
C PHE A 52 17.23 21.15 10.37
N ASN A 53 16.15 21.00 11.14
CA ASN A 53 16.20 20.74 12.56
C ASN A 53 15.94 19.25 12.81
N VAL A 54 16.61 18.66 13.79
CA VAL A 54 16.30 17.32 14.28
C VAL A 54 15.05 17.39 15.14
N VAL A 55 14.04 16.59 14.81
CA VAL A 55 12.79 16.51 15.55
C VAL A 55 13.00 15.61 16.77
N ASP A 56 12.61 16.09 17.96
CA ASP A 56 12.58 15.26 19.16
C ASP A 56 11.42 14.25 19.07
N MET A 57 11.78 12.98 19.03
CA MET A 57 10.83 11.86 18.97
C MET A 57 10.57 11.22 20.33
N THR A 58 10.97 11.86 21.44
CA THR A 58 10.73 11.36 22.80
C THR A 58 9.24 11.12 23.03
N GLY A 59 8.89 9.95 23.53
CA GLY A 59 7.50 9.54 23.77
C GLY A 59 6.69 9.13 22.52
N THR A 60 7.31 9.12 21.33
CA THR A 60 6.67 8.63 20.11
C THR A 60 7.07 7.20 19.77
N THR A 61 6.16 6.46 19.15
CA THR A 61 6.47 5.13 18.62
C THR A 61 6.82 5.24 17.13
N VAL A 62 8.05 4.88 16.79
CA VAL A 62 8.50 4.81 15.40
C VAL A 62 8.34 3.38 14.90
N LYS A 63 7.56 3.19 13.83
CA LYS A 63 7.47 1.92 13.12
C LYS A 63 8.35 1.98 11.88
N PHE A 64 9.38 1.16 11.83
CA PHE A 64 10.27 1.05 10.68
C PHE A 64 9.95 -0.24 9.93
N GLY A 65 9.61 -0.11 8.66
CA GLY A 65 9.32 -1.25 7.78
C GLY A 65 10.38 -1.37 6.69
N VAL A 66 10.99 -2.55 6.57
CA VAL A 66 11.84 -2.91 5.44
C VAL A 66 11.09 -3.98 4.65
N GLY A 67 10.78 -3.70 3.41
CA GLY A 67 10.09 -4.66 2.55
C GLY A 67 10.37 -4.40 1.08
N THR A 68 10.29 -5.44 0.27
CA THR A 68 10.22 -5.28 -1.18
C THR A 68 8.81 -4.85 -1.53
N ARG A 69 8.65 -3.74 -2.25
CA ARG A 69 7.35 -3.30 -2.80
C ARG A 69 6.82 -4.22 -3.90
N THR A 70 7.61 -5.20 -4.31
CA THR A 70 7.30 -6.16 -5.36
C THR A 70 7.23 -7.55 -4.75
N GLY A 71 6.05 -8.01 -4.49
CA GLY A 71 5.78 -9.37 -4.06
C GLY A 71 4.28 -9.62 -4.04
N THR A 72 3.92 -10.82 -4.42
CA THR A 72 2.55 -11.31 -4.30
C THR A 72 2.42 -12.13 -3.03
N PRO A 73 1.23 -12.24 -2.42
CA PRO A 73 0.98 -13.19 -1.35
C PRO A 73 1.40 -14.60 -1.79
N ALA A 74 1.91 -15.40 -0.86
CA ALA A 74 2.36 -16.77 -1.12
C ALA A 74 1.30 -17.81 -0.75
N SER A 75 0.34 -17.44 0.11
CA SER A 75 -0.76 -18.29 0.52
C SER A 75 -1.89 -17.48 1.15
N GLY A 76 -3.00 -18.16 1.45
CA GLY A 76 -4.14 -17.57 2.13
C GLY A 76 -5.24 -17.10 1.19
N THR A 77 -6.18 -16.34 1.75
CA THR A 77 -7.35 -15.83 1.04
C THR A 77 -7.63 -14.38 1.42
N PHE A 78 -8.41 -13.72 0.60
CA PHE A 78 -8.96 -12.39 0.87
C PHE A 78 -10.43 -12.34 0.47
N THR A 79 -11.14 -11.32 0.88
CA THR A 79 -12.51 -11.06 0.46
C THR A 79 -12.64 -9.64 -0.06
N LEU A 80 -13.61 -9.42 -0.94
CA LEU A 80 -13.98 -8.11 -1.46
C LEU A 80 -15.39 -7.76 -1.01
N SER A 81 -15.64 -6.50 -0.68
CA SER A 81 -16.96 -6.04 -0.26
C SER A 81 -17.41 -4.84 -1.10
N PHE A 82 -18.69 -4.80 -1.40
CA PHE A 82 -19.35 -3.71 -2.11
C PHE A 82 -20.81 -3.60 -1.65
N GLY A 83 -21.28 -2.37 -1.44
CA GLY A 83 -22.68 -2.12 -1.07
C GLY A 83 -23.13 -2.79 0.23
N GLY A 84 -22.22 -3.05 1.17
CA GLY A 84 -22.49 -3.75 2.43
C GLY A 84 -22.46 -5.29 2.32
N GLU A 85 -22.29 -5.85 1.13
CA GLU A 85 -22.14 -7.29 0.90
C GLU A 85 -20.67 -7.68 0.79
N THR A 86 -20.34 -8.92 1.16
CA THR A 86 -18.97 -9.46 1.11
C THR A 86 -18.94 -10.75 0.30
N SER A 87 -17.96 -10.87 -0.58
CA SER A 87 -17.74 -12.05 -1.41
C SER A 87 -17.34 -13.27 -0.58
N GLY A 88 -17.44 -14.45 -1.16
CA GLY A 88 -16.72 -15.61 -0.68
C GLY A 88 -15.21 -15.40 -0.65
N ALA A 89 -14.48 -16.34 -0.02
CA ALA A 89 -13.02 -16.31 0.05
C ALA A 89 -12.40 -16.46 -1.34
N ILE A 90 -11.47 -15.56 -1.68
CA ILE A 90 -10.73 -15.51 -2.94
C ILE A 90 -9.29 -15.92 -2.65
N GLY A 91 -8.76 -16.91 -3.37
CA GLY A 91 -7.39 -17.39 -3.15
C GLY A 91 -6.32 -16.36 -3.54
N PHE A 92 -5.16 -16.44 -2.89
CA PHE A 92 -4.01 -15.56 -3.16
C PHE A 92 -3.51 -15.58 -4.60
N SER A 93 -3.76 -16.64 -5.35
CA SER A 93 -3.38 -16.80 -6.76
C SER A 93 -4.56 -16.59 -7.72
N ALA A 94 -5.60 -15.89 -7.28
CA ALA A 94 -6.80 -15.68 -8.07
C ALA A 94 -6.50 -15.00 -9.40
N THR A 95 -7.20 -15.43 -10.42
CA THR A 95 -7.21 -14.80 -11.74
C THR A 95 -8.22 -13.64 -11.76
N ALA A 96 -8.13 -12.77 -12.75
CA ALA A 96 -9.12 -11.72 -12.99
C ALA A 96 -10.54 -12.28 -13.12
N GLY A 97 -10.69 -13.43 -13.78
CA GLY A 97 -11.97 -14.13 -13.90
C GLY A 97 -12.54 -14.60 -12.55
N ALA A 98 -11.68 -15.08 -11.63
CA ALA A 98 -12.11 -15.48 -10.30
C ALA A 98 -12.58 -14.27 -9.47
N ILE A 99 -11.88 -13.13 -9.56
CA ILE A 99 -12.26 -11.88 -8.91
C ILE A 99 -13.57 -11.35 -9.50
N SER A 100 -13.71 -11.34 -10.83
CA SER A 100 -14.94 -10.95 -11.52
C SER A 100 -16.12 -11.81 -11.07
N SER A 101 -15.94 -13.12 -10.97
CA SER A 101 -16.99 -14.05 -10.51
C SER A 101 -17.38 -13.78 -9.04
N ALA A 102 -16.39 -13.55 -8.18
CA ALA A 102 -16.62 -13.24 -6.77
C ALA A 102 -17.40 -11.92 -6.58
N LEU A 103 -17.03 -10.87 -7.31
CA LEU A 103 -17.75 -9.59 -7.29
C LEU A 103 -19.16 -9.72 -7.88
N ASN A 104 -19.30 -10.41 -9.01
CA ASN A 104 -20.59 -10.60 -9.67
C ASN A 104 -21.53 -11.57 -8.94
N SER A 105 -21.07 -12.23 -7.87
CA SER A 105 -21.96 -12.98 -6.97
C SER A 105 -22.68 -12.09 -5.96
N LEU A 106 -22.24 -10.84 -5.80
CA LEU A 106 -22.88 -9.87 -4.91
C LEU A 106 -24.13 -9.28 -5.58
N SER A 107 -25.25 -9.27 -4.87
CA SER A 107 -26.50 -8.71 -5.41
C SER A 107 -26.37 -7.20 -5.66
N ALA A 108 -25.63 -6.49 -4.81
CA ALA A 108 -25.31 -5.07 -4.97
C ALA A 108 -24.58 -4.78 -6.29
N ILE A 109 -23.71 -5.68 -6.75
CA ILE A 109 -23.00 -5.56 -8.05
C ILE A 109 -23.92 -5.93 -9.21
N THR A 110 -24.67 -7.03 -9.08
CA THR A 110 -25.56 -7.48 -10.18
C THR A 110 -26.68 -6.52 -10.46
N SER A 111 -27.19 -5.83 -9.43
CA SER A 111 -28.25 -4.82 -9.57
C SER A 111 -27.83 -3.59 -10.37
N ILE A 112 -26.52 -3.33 -10.48
CA ILE A 112 -25.94 -2.18 -11.18
C ILE A 112 -25.20 -2.55 -12.48
N GLY A 113 -25.46 -3.75 -13.04
CA GLY A 113 -24.98 -4.14 -14.38
C GLY A 113 -23.72 -4.97 -14.42
N LYS A 114 -23.25 -5.51 -13.27
CA LYS A 114 -22.03 -6.33 -13.16
C LYS A 114 -20.73 -5.56 -13.37
N VAL A 115 -19.61 -6.27 -13.15
CA VAL A 115 -18.25 -5.78 -13.40
C VAL A 115 -17.48 -6.74 -14.29
N SER A 116 -16.51 -6.21 -15.03
CA SER A 116 -15.43 -6.96 -15.66
C SER A 116 -14.11 -6.65 -14.96
N VAL A 117 -13.22 -7.62 -14.92
CA VAL A 117 -11.91 -7.48 -14.26
C VAL A 117 -10.82 -7.93 -15.20
N ASP A 118 -9.78 -7.11 -15.30
CA ASP A 118 -8.55 -7.41 -16.03
C ASP A 118 -7.33 -7.30 -15.12
N GLY A 119 -6.22 -7.86 -15.55
CA GLY A 119 -4.96 -7.79 -14.80
C GLY A 119 -4.60 -9.09 -14.08
N THR A 120 -3.60 -9.01 -13.24
CA THR A 120 -3.04 -10.16 -12.52
C THR A 120 -2.62 -9.76 -11.10
N MET A 121 -2.41 -10.76 -10.24
CA MET A 121 -1.89 -10.56 -8.88
C MET A 121 -0.50 -9.87 -8.87
N ALA A 122 0.32 -10.10 -9.89
CA ALA A 122 1.66 -9.52 -10.00
C ALA A 122 1.66 -8.06 -10.47
N THR A 123 0.58 -7.65 -11.12
CA THR A 123 0.34 -6.27 -11.52
C THR A 123 -0.73 -5.66 -10.61
N ASN A 124 -1.79 -5.14 -11.19
CA ASN A 124 -2.97 -4.68 -10.47
C ASN A 124 -4.19 -5.28 -11.16
N PHE A 125 -5.30 -5.39 -10.44
CA PHE A 125 -6.58 -5.73 -11.04
C PHE A 125 -7.35 -4.45 -11.34
N VAL A 126 -7.74 -4.28 -12.59
CA VAL A 126 -8.59 -3.18 -13.05
C VAL A 126 -10.03 -3.68 -13.07
N ILE A 127 -10.89 -3.07 -12.27
CA ILE A 127 -12.29 -3.43 -12.11
C ILE A 127 -13.12 -2.36 -12.82
N SER A 128 -13.77 -2.73 -13.91
CA SER A 128 -14.62 -1.84 -14.70
C SER A 128 -16.09 -2.17 -14.45
N PHE A 129 -16.86 -1.18 -14.01
CA PHE A 129 -18.32 -1.32 -13.92
C PHE A 129 -18.91 -1.28 -15.32
N ASN A 130 -19.80 -2.22 -15.63
CA ASN A 130 -20.34 -2.37 -17.01
C ASN A 130 -21.51 -1.42 -17.30
N SER A 131 -21.89 -0.57 -16.35
CA SER A 131 -22.90 0.47 -16.55
C SER A 131 -22.42 1.81 -16.01
N ALA A 132 -22.84 2.87 -16.66
CA ALA A 132 -22.53 4.24 -16.26
C ALA A 132 -23.10 4.57 -14.86
N GLY A 133 -22.45 5.46 -14.15
CA GLY A 133 -22.83 5.94 -12.83
C GLY A 133 -21.70 5.94 -11.83
N THR A 134 -21.76 6.84 -10.87
CA THR A 134 -20.84 6.87 -9.72
C THR A 134 -21.11 5.66 -8.79
N ARG A 135 -20.07 5.03 -8.31
CA ARG A 135 -20.11 3.84 -7.46
C ARG A 135 -19.43 4.10 -6.12
N SER A 136 -19.81 3.34 -5.12
CA SER A 136 -19.04 3.26 -3.87
C SER A 136 -17.73 2.54 -4.11
N ALA A 137 -16.71 2.86 -3.32
CA ALA A 137 -15.45 2.13 -3.38
C ALA A 137 -15.64 0.65 -2.98
N ILE A 138 -15.05 -0.25 -3.75
CA ILE A 138 -14.86 -1.63 -3.33
C ILE A 138 -13.87 -1.61 -2.17
N THR A 139 -14.06 -2.48 -1.19
CA THR A 139 -13.11 -2.66 -0.09
C THR A 139 -12.58 -4.09 -0.07
N ALA A 140 -11.39 -4.29 0.48
CA ALA A 140 -10.76 -5.61 0.55
C ALA A 140 -10.32 -5.93 1.99
N ASN A 141 -10.64 -7.15 2.44
CA ASN A 141 -10.08 -7.70 3.67
C ASN A 141 -9.00 -8.73 3.30
N VAL A 142 -7.76 -8.40 3.63
CA VAL A 142 -6.56 -9.18 3.28
C VAL A 142 -5.88 -9.80 4.50
N SER A 143 -6.54 -9.84 5.64
CA SER A 143 -5.98 -10.30 6.93
C SER A 143 -5.52 -11.76 6.93
N HIS A 144 -6.04 -12.57 6.02
CA HIS A 144 -5.69 -13.99 5.88
C HIS A 144 -4.65 -14.27 4.79
N LEU A 145 -4.08 -13.24 4.16
CA LEU A 145 -2.98 -13.40 3.20
C LEU A 145 -1.64 -13.50 3.92
N ILE A 146 -0.78 -14.39 3.44
CA ILE A 146 0.56 -14.64 4.00
C ILE A 146 1.60 -14.50 2.89
N PRO A 147 2.70 -13.77 3.10
CA PRO A 147 2.92 -12.86 4.25
C PRO A 147 1.92 -11.72 4.29
N THR A 148 1.89 -10.99 5.41
CA THR A 148 0.96 -9.87 5.62
C THR A 148 0.90 -8.96 4.40
N THR A 149 -0.30 -8.73 3.90
CA THR A 149 -0.58 -8.00 2.67
C THR A 149 -1.43 -6.78 2.99
N SER A 150 -1.23 -5.70 2.26
CA SER A 150 -2.12 -4.54 2.22
C SER A 150 -2.89 -4.51 0.91
N ALA A 151 -4.11 -4.02 0.95
CA ALA A 151 -4.90 -3.72 -0.23
C ALA A 151 -5.02 -2.20 -0.38
N LEU A 152 -4.87 -1.73 -1.60
CA LEU A 152 -5.19 -0.36 -1.99
C LEU A 152 -6.25 -0.45 -3.08
N ILE A 153 -7.36 0.25 -2.90
CA ILE A 153 -8.35 0.49 -3.94
C ILE A 153 -8.21 1.95 -4.36
N ASP A 154 -7.96 2.16 -5.63
CA ASP A 154 -7.79 3.49 -6.23
C ASP A 154 -8.84 3.68 -7.32
N GLU A 155 -9.53 4.81 -7.29
CA GLU A 155 -10.51 5.18 -8.30
C GLU A 155 -9.79 5.80 -9.49
N ARG A 156 -9.76 5.09 -10.60
CA ARG A 156 -9.07 5.50 -11.83
C ARG A 156 -9.91 6.40 -12.70
N ILE A 157 -11.21 6.12 -12.79
CA ILE A 157 -12.18 6.89 -13.52
C ILE A 157 -13.42 7.01 -12.65
N VAL A 158 -13.80 8.24 -12.32
CA VAL A 158 -15.06 8.55 -11.64
C VAL A 158 -16.21 8.33 -12.62
N GLY A 159 -17.18 7.52 -12.24
CA GLY A 159 -18.37 7.29 -13.04
C GLY A 159 -19.34 8.49 -13.01
N ASP A 160 -20.02 8.71 -14.10
CA ASP A 160 -21.11 9.70 -14.21
C ASP A 160 -22.29 9.11 -15.01
N ALA A 161 -23.27 9.94 -15.38
CA ALA A 161 -24.47 9.48 -16.11
C ALA A 161 -24.16 8.80 -17.46
N THR A 162 -22.94 8.99 -18.01
CA THR A 162 -22.53 8.51 -19.32
C THR A 162 -21.24 7.68 -19.27
N THR A 163 -20.50 7.76 -18.17
CA THR A 163 -19.18 7.15 -18.01
C THR A 163 -19.23 6.01 -16.99
N ASN A 164 -18.67 4.88 -17.38
CA ASN A 164 -18.46 3.73 -16.48
C ASN A 164 -17.32 4.02 -15.51
N GLU A 165 -17.54 3.72 -14.24
CA GLU A 165 -16.49 3.84 -13.23
C GLU A 165 -15.45 2.72 -13.35
N ILE A 166 -14.19 3.07 -13.12
CA ILE A 166 -13.07 2.12 -13.07
C ILE A 166 -12.33 2.28 -11.74
N GLN A 167 -12.22 1.18 -11.02
CA GLN A 167 -11.43 1.08 -9.78
C GLN A 167 -10.27 0.11 -9.98
N GLU A 168 -9.17 0.34 -9.29
CA GLU A 168 -7.98 -0.50 -9.36
C GLU A 168 -7.67 -1.10 -7.99
N LEU A 169 -7.62 -2.43 -7.93
CA LEU A 169 -7.21 -3.18 -6.75
C LEU A 169 -5.73 -3.55 -6.85
N GLN A 170 -4.95 -3.11 -5.88
CA GLN A 170 -3.56 -3.47 -5.70
C GLN A 170 -3.41 -4.27 -4.41
N LEU A 171 -2.90 -5.50 -4.51
CA LEU A 171 -2.53 -6.32 -3.36
C LEU A 171 -1.01 -6.33 -3.25
N ARG A 172 -0.48 -5.73 -2.19
CA ARG A 172 0.96 -5.58 -1.96
C ARG A 172 1.35 -6.20 -0.64
N LEU A 173 2.50 -6.85 -0.61
CA LEU A 173 3.07 -7.26 0.67
C LEU A 173 3.25 -6.03 1.55
N ALA A 174 2.70 -6.10 2.76
CA ALA A 174 2.99 -5.09 3.75
C ALA A 174 4.48 -5.10 4.04
N PRO A 175 5.13 -3.94 4.21
CA PRO A 175 6.51 -3.89 4.64
C PRO A 175 6.67 -4.73 5.91
N ALA A 176 7.70 -5.56 5.97
CA ALA A 176 8.04 -6.26 7.21
C ALA A 176 8.33 -5.21 8.29
N VAL A 177 7.43 -5.07 9.25
CA VAL A 177 7.64 -4.15 10.36
C VAL A 177 8.55 -4.84 11.36
N TYR A 178 9.82 -4.45 11.38
CA TYR A 178 10.71 -4.83 12.46
C TYR A 178 10.37 -3.97 13.69
N GLN A 179 9.78 -4.58 14.70
CA GLN A 179 9.63 -3.95 16.01
C GLN A 179 10.85 -4.32 16.86
N PRO A 180 11.76 -3.39 17.13
CA PRO A 180 12.77 -3.65 18.15
C PRO A 180 12.04 -3.75 19.49
N THR A 181 12.13 -4.90 20.13
CA THR A 181 11.76 -5.05 21.54
C THR A 181 12.91 -4.44 22.38
N TRP A 182 12.62 -3.34 23.03
CA TRP A 182 13.50 -2.79 24.05
C TRP A 182 13.18 -3.50 25.36
N THR A 183 14.14 -4.25 25.89
CA THR A 183 14.16 -4.76 27.28
C THR A 183 14.95 -3.81 28.15
#